data_96b8395c1321f2d3d7ab2375c65c1b13
#
_entry.id   96b8395c1321f2d3d7ab2375c65c1b13
#
_cell.length_a   1.000
_cell.length_b   1.000
_cell.length_c   1.000
_cell.angle_alpha   90.00
_cell.angle_beta   90.00
_cell.angle_gamma   90.00
#
_symmetry.space_group_name_H-M   'P 1'
#
loop_
_entity.id
_entity.type
_entity.pdbx_description
1 polymer ?
#
loop_
_entity_poly.entity_id
_entity_poly.type
_entity_poly.pdbx_seq_one_letter_code
_entity_poly.pdbx_strand_id
1 'polypeptide(L)'
;MHRRFRLSRSEDFKRVRRSGKSYAHPLVVLVAQASETKEHLKVGIAAGKTTGTAVHRNRAKRLLREAMRTLIPSITARLTQDNASGWDLILIARPPLVTATLADTRSALTNLLRRAKLLPVDES
;
A
#
# COMPACT_ATOMS: atom_id res chain seq x y z
N MET A 1 -4.17 3.57 -10.80
CA MET A 1 -3.75 4.54 -9.76
C MET A 1 -3.18 5.77 -10.42
N HIS A 2 -3.61 6.95 -9.99
CA HIS A 2 -3.16 8.21 -10.59
C HIS A 2 -1.65 8.42 -10.38
N ARG A 3 -0.99 9.01 -11.37
CA ARG A 3 0.47 9.20 -11.36
C ARG A 3 0.96 9.97 -10.13
N ARG A 4 0.21 10.96 -9.65
CA ARG A 4 0.61 11.77 -8.49
C ARG A 4 0.70 10.99 -7.18
N PHE A 5 0.05 9.81 -7.10
CA PHE A 5 0.12 8.94 -5.93
C PHE A 5 1.21 7.89 -6.03
N ARG A 6 1.97 7.87 -7.12
CA ARG A 6 2.92 6.79 -7.37
C ARG A 6 4.29 7.10 -6.75
N LEU A 7 4.76 6.22 -5.89
CA LEU A 7 6.13 6.21 -5.38
C LEU A 7 6.98 5.43 -6.37
N SER A 8 7.82 6.10 -7.16
CA SER A 8 8.50 5.46 -8.28
C SER A 8 10.03 5.47 -8.21
N ARG A 9 10.64 6.31 -7.37
CA ARG A 9 12.09 6.39 -7.27
C ARG A 9 12.66 5.25 -6.43
N SER A 10 13.73 4.61 -6.92
CA SER A 10 14.42 3.54 -6.19
C SER A 10 14.88 3.98 -4.81
N GLU A 11 15.37 5.22 -4.71
CA GLU A 11 15.85 5.77 -3.45
C GLU A 11 14.73 5.88 -2.43
N ASP A 12 13.54 6.28 -2.87
CA ASP A 12 12.37 6.37 -2.00
C ASP A 12 11.93 5.00 -1.51
N PHE A 13 11.94 3.99 -2.39
CA PHE A 13 11.65 2.61 -2.01
C PHE A 13 12.61 2.13 -0.93
N LYS A 14 13.91 2.36 -1.13
CA LYS A 14 14.93 1.92 -0.17
C LYS A 14 14.75 2.63 1.17
N ARG A 15 14.49 3.93 1.14
CA ARG A 15 14.29 4.73 2.35
C ARG A 15 13.08 4.22 3.15
N VAL A 16 11.95 4.02 2.48
CA VAL A 16 10.72 3.57 3.15
C VAL A 16 10.90 2.16 3.70
N ARG A 17 11.52 1.26 2.94
CA ARG A 17 11.77 -0.11 3.41
C ARG A 17 12.69 -0.15 4.61
N ARG A 18 13.68 0.73 4.67
CA ARG A 18 14.65 0.78 5.77
C ARG A 18 14.09 1.45 7.02
N SER A 19 13.35 2.54 6.84
CA SER A 19 12.94 3.41 7.96
C SER A 19 11.46 3.34 8.29
N GLY A 20 10.64 2.75 7.42
CA GLY A 20 9.21 2.64 7.63
C GLY A 20 8.84 1.52 8.59
N LYS A 21 7.61 1.57 9.06
CA LYS A 21 7.05 0.53 9.91
C LYS A 21 6.32 -0.50 9.05
N SER A 22 6.61 -1.78 9.29
CA SER A 22 6.05 -2.88 8.52
C SER A 22 4.86 -3.51 9.21
N TYR A 23 3.85 -3.85 8.41
CA TYR A 23 2.65 -4.57 8.86
C TYR A 23 2.46 -5.77 7.93
N ALA A 24 2.39 -6.95 8.49
CA ALA A 24 2.31 -8.18 7.72
C ALA A 24 0.90 -8.74 7.63
N HIS A 25 0.53 -9.22 6.46
CA HIS A 25 -0.68 -9.96 6.18
C HIS A 25 -0.30 -11.13 5.28
N PRO A 26 -1.02 -12.26 5.31
CA PRO A 26 -0.67 -13.40 4.44
C PRO A 26 -0.58 -13.06 2.94
N LEU A 27 -1.32 -12.08 2.46
CA LEU A 27 -1.34 -11.69 1.06
C LEU A 27 -0.37 -10.54 0.71
N VAL A 28 -0.12 -9.63 1.64
CA VAL A 28 0.59 -8.38 1.38
C VAL A 28 1.36 -7.94 2.61
N VAL A 29 2.53 -7.33 2.41
CA VAL A 29 3.21 -6.58 3.47
C VAL A 29 3.06 -5.10 3.15
N LEU A 30 2.63 -4.31 4.13
CA LEU A 30 2.59 -2.86 4.04
C LEU A 30 3.78 -2.28 4.81
N VAL A 31 4.56 -1.42 4.16
CA VAL A 31 5.58 -0.61 4.85
C VAL A 31 5.14 0.85 4.74
N ALA A 32 5.05 1.53 5.87
CA ALA A 32 4.52 2.89 5.93
C ALA A 32 5.51 3.81 6.63
N GLN A 33 5.74 4.98 6.05
CA GLN A 33 6.59 6.01 6.63
C GLN A 33 5.92 7.37 6.46
N ALA A 34 5.86 8.15 7.55
CA ALA A 34 5.39 9.53 7.46
C ALA A 34 6.37 10.32 6.59
N SER A 35 5.82 11.08 5.67
CA SER A 35 6.61 11.92 4.77
C SER A 35 6.82 13.29 5.39
N GLU A 36 8.03 13.82 5.29
CA GLU A 36 8.34 15.17 5.73
C GLU A 36 7.86 16.23 4.75
N THR A 37 7.55 15.82 3.52
CA THR A 37 7.02 16.73 2.53
C THR A 37 5.51 16.87 2.72
N LYS A 38 4.96 18.00 2.29
CA LYS A 38 3.52 18.27 2.40
C LYS A 38 2.70 17.56 1.32
N GLU A 39 3.32 16.73 0.51
CA GLU A 39 2.62 15.91 -0.47
C GLU A 39 1.89 14.79 0.25
N HIS A 40 0.64 14.60 -0.08
CA HIS A 40 -0.30 13.86 0.76
C HIS A 40 -0.02 12.37 0.88
N LEU A 41 0.08 11.66 -0.22
CA LEU A 41 0.18 10.21 -0.20
C LEU A 41 0.92 9.73 -1.44
N LYS A 42 1.89 8.86 -1.24
CA LYS A 42 2.55 8.16 -2.35
C LYS A 42 2.59 6.68 -2.06
N VAL A 43 2.32 5.88 -3.08
CA VAL A 43 2.22 4.43 -2.96
C VAL A 43 3.13 3.76 -3.99
N GLY A 44 4.01 2.91 -3.50
CA GLY A 44 4.83 2.05 -4.33
C GLY A 44 4.33 0.62 -4.24
N ILE A 45 4.44 -0.12 -5.33
CA ILE A 45 3.98 -1.50 -5.41
C ILE A 45 5.13 -2.37 -5.89
N ALA A 46 5.39 -3.45 -5.17
CA ALA A 46 6.46 -4.37 -5.49
C ALA A 46 5.97 -5.82 -5.48
N ALA A 47 6.50 -6.61 -6.40
CA ALA A 47 6.30 -8.05 -6.44
C ALA A 47 7.63 -8.69 -6.81
N GLY A 48 8.23 -9.40 -5.86
CA GLY A 48 9.54 -10.01 -6.05
C GLY A 48 9.48 -11.36 -6.75
N LYS A 49 10.65 -11.96 -6.92
CA LYS A 49 10.80 -13.26 -7.58
C LYS A 49 10.03 -14.38 -6.89
N THR A 50 9.87 -14.30 -5.57
CA THR A 50 9.11 -15.29 -4.80
C THR A 50 7.64 -15.33 -5.16
N THR A 51 7.12 -14.26 -5.77
CA THR A 51 5.73 -14.20 -6.21
C THR A 51 5.50 -15.07 -7.46
N GLY A 52 6.55 -15.34 -8.24
CA GLY A 52 6.47 -16.19 -9.40
C GLY A 52 7.02 -15.54 -10.67
N THR A 53 6.50 -15.98 -11.81
CA THR A 53 6.90 -15.48 -13.13
C THR A 53 6.48 -14.03 -13.33
N ALA A 54 6.92 -13.44 -14.45
CA ALA A 54 6.51 -12.08 -14.82
C ALA A 54 4.98 -11.95 -14.91
N VAL A 55 4.31 -12.98 -15.43
CA VAL A 55 2.85 -12.98 -15.52
C VAL A 55 2.22 -12.92 -14.13
N HIS A 56 2.71 -13.75 -13.20
CA HIS A 56 2.22 -13.77 -11.82
C HIS A 56 2.50 -12.46 -11.10
N ARG A 57 3.69 -11.91 -11.27
CA ARG A 57 4.05 -10.62 -10.66
C ARG A 57 3.19 -9.48 -11.17
N ASN A 58 2.95 -9.44 -12.48
CA ASN A 58 2.11 -8.40 -13.08
C ASN A 58 0.66 -8.51 -12.60
N ARG A 59 0.15 -9.73 -12.46
CA ARG A 59 -1.18 -9.96 -11.92
C ARG A 59 -1.29 -9.45 -10.48
N ALA A 60 -0.32 -9.78 -9.64
CA ALA A 60 -0.29 -9.34 -8.25
C ALA A 60 -0.26 -7.82 -8.15
N LYS A 61 0.60 -7.17 -8.95
CA LYS A 61 0.68 -5.70 -8.97
C LYS A 61 -0.64 -5.07 -9.42
N ARG A 62 -1.30 -5.68 -10.40
CA ARG A 62 -2.59 -5.17 -10.89
C ARG A 62 -3.66 -5.24 -9.81
N LEU A 63 -3.71 -6.35 -9.06
CA LEU A 63 -4.64 -6.50 -7.94
C LEU A 63 -4.41 -5.43 -6.89
N LEU A 64 -3.15 -5.16 -6.54
CA LEU A 64 -2.81 -4.15 -5.56
C LEU A 64 -3.18 -2.74 -6.03
N ARG A 65 -2.89 -2.41 -7.29
CA ARG A 65 -3.25 -1.10 -7.86
C ARG A 65 -4.76 -0.89 -7.87
N GLU A 66 -5.50 -1.89 -8.31
CA GLU A 66 -6.96 -1.78 -8.41
C GLU A 66 -7.60 -1.66 -7.03
N ALA A 67 -7.13 -2.44 -6.06
CA ALA A 67 -7.63 -2.36 -4.70
C ALA A 67 -7.31 -1.00 -4.06
N MET A 68 -6.07 -0.51 -4.23
CA MET A 68 -5.67 0.79 -3.68
C MET A 68 -6.42 1.94 -4.31
N ARG A 69 -6.72 1.86 -5.60
CA ARG A 69 -7.45 2.93 -6.29
C ARG A 69 -8.75 3.29 -5.56
N THR A 70 -9.44 2.30 -5.03
CA THR A 70 -10.69 2.52 -4.31
C THR A 70 -10.50 2.98 -2.86
N LEU A 71 -9.32 2.74 -2.28
CA LEU A 71 -9.03 3.09 -0.89
C LEU A 71 -8.35 4.45 -0.73
N ILE A 72 -7.65 4.93 -1.76
CA ILE A 72 -6.91 6.20 -1.70
C ILE A 72 -7.80 7.38 -1.27
N PRO A 73 -9.02 7.57 -1.80
CA PRO A 73 -9.85 8.69 -1.36
C PRO A 73 -10.13 8.69 0.14
N SER A 74 -10.35 7.52 0.73
CA SER A 74 -10.60 7.42 2.17
C SER A 74 -9.36 7.75 2.99
N ILE A 75 -8.18 7.33 2.52
CA ILE A 75 -6.92 7.63 3.19
C ILE A 75 -6.64 9.14 3.13
N THR A 76 -6.78 9.75 1.97
CA THR A 76 -6.52 11.18 1.80
C THR A 76 -7.50 12.02 2.59
N ALA A 77 -8.77 11.62 2.68
CA ALA A 77 -9.76 12.30 3.49
C ALA A 77 -9.37 12.28 4.98
N ARG A 78 -8.91 11.13 5.48
CA ARG A 78 -8.48 11.01 6.86
C ARG A 78 -7.25 11.86 7.15
N LEU A 79 -6.25 11.85 6.26
CA LEU A 79 -5.05 12.66 6.42
C LEU A 79 -5.38 14.16 6.44
N THR A 80 -6.27 14.58 5.57
CA THR A 80 -6.73 15.98 5.53
C THR A 80 -7.47 16.36 6.81
N GLN A 81 -8.34 15.50 7.28
CA GLN A 81 -9.13 15.71 8.49
C GLN A 81 -8.24 15.84 9.73
N ASP A 82 -7.23 15.03 9.82
CA ASP A 82 -6.30 15.03 10.95
C ASP A 82 -5.22 16.09 10.81
N ASN A 83 -5.24 16.87 9.73
CA ASN A 83 -4.20 17.85 9.41
C ASN A 83 -2.82 17.24 9.43
N ALA A 84 -2.73 15.99 9.00
CA ALA A 84 -1.51 15.20 9.05
C ALA A 84 -0.62 15.49 7.85
N SER A 85 0.69 15.22 8.01
CA SER A 85 1.65 15.24 6.92
C SER A 85 1.35 14.11 5.96
N GLY A 86 2.02 14.12 4.81
CA GLY A 86 1.89 13.04 3.85
C GLY A 86 2.49 11.72 4.34
N TRP A 87 2.22 10.67 3.60
CA TRP A 87 2.72 9.33 3.89
C TRP A 87 3.27 8.69 2.62
N ASP A 88 4.34 7.92 2.78
CA ASP A 88 4.88 7.07 1.75
C ASP A 88 4.61 5.63 2.13
N LEU A 89 3.94 4.89 1.25
CA LEU A 89 3.56 3.50 1.47
C LEU A 89 4.22 2.61 0.43
N ILE A 90 4.64 1.42 0.84
CA ILE A 90 5.04 0.37 -0.08
C ILE A 90 4.17 -0.85 0.19
N LEU A 91 3.59 -1.40 -0.87
CA LEU A 91 2.82 -2.64 -0.83
C LEU A 91 3.66 -3.73 -1.49
N ILE A 92 4.00 -4.75 -0.74
CA ILE A 92 4.82 -5.86 -1.22
C ILE A 92 3.95 -7.09 -1.35
N ALA A 93 3.75 -7.57 -2.57
CA ALA A 93 2.96 -8.77 -2.84
C ALA A 93 3.63 -10.01 -2.25
N ARG A 94 2.84 -10.88 -1.64
CA ARG A 94 3.29 -12.18 -1.19
C ARG A 94 2.76 -13.26 -2.14
N PRO A 95 3.41 -14.45 -2.21
CA PRO A 95 3.02 -15.49 -3.15
C PRO A 95 1.52 -15.82 -3.19
N PRO A 96 0.80 -15.94 -2.06
CA PRO A 96 -0.64 -16.24 -2.11
C PRO A 96 -1.50 -15.20 -2.81
N LEU A 97 -1.00 -13.96 -2.97
CA LEU A 97 -1.77 -12.91 -3.63
C LEU A 97 -2.10 -13.27 -5.08
N VAL A 98 -1.23 -14.04 -5.74
CA VAL A 98 -1.41 -14.38 -7.16
C VAL A 98 -2.74 -15.06 -7.43
N THR A 99 -3.24 -15.84 -6.48
CA THR A 99 -4.52 -16.56 -6.62
C THR A 99 -5.67 -15.90 -5.85
N ALA A 100 -5.42 -14.76 -5.22
CA ALA A 100 -6.46 -14.05 -4.48
C ALA A 100 -7.41 -13.30 -5.41
N THR A 101 -8.60 -13.01 -4.90
CA THR A 101 -9.56 -12.17 -5.61
C THR A 101 -9.29 -10.69 -5.31
N LEU A 102 -9.91 -9.81 -6.10
CA LEU A 102 -9.86 -8.38 -5.81
C LEU A 102 -10.49 -8.06 -4.45
N ALA A 103 -11.58 -8.73 -4.10
CA ALA A 103 -12.24 -8.55 -2.81
C ALA A 103 -11.30 -8.94 -1.65
N ASP A 104 -10.61 -10.08 -1.77
CA ASP A 104 -9.64 -10.52 -0.76
C ASP A 104 -8.49 -9.52 -0.63
N THR A 105 -8.01 -9.01 -1.75
CA THR A 105 -6.93 -8.03 -1.78
C THR A 105 -7.35 -6.74 -1.08
N ARG A 106 -8.55 -6.25 -1.39
CA ARG A 106 -9.08 -5.04 -0.77
C ARG A 106 -9.26 -5.22 0.73
N SER A 107 -9.75 -6.37 1.16
CA SER A 107 -9.93 -6.70 2.56
C SER A 107 -8.60 -6.73 3.31
N ALA A 108 -7.57 -7.34 2.69
CA ALA A 108 -6.22 -7.37 3.25
C ALA A 108 -5.64 -5.97 3.43
N LEU A 109 -5.75 -5.13 2.40
CA LEU A 109 -5.25 -3.77 2.44
C LEU A 109 -6.01 -2.93 3.47
N THR A 110 -7.32 -3.07 3.56
CA THR A 110 -8.12 -2.38 4.57
C THR A 110 -7.65 -2.74 5.97
N ASN A 111 -7.41 -4.02 6.23
CA ASN A 111 -6.90 -4.48 7.52
C ASN A 111 -5.54 -3.84 7.84
N LEU A 112 -4.61 -3.87 6.88
CA LEU A 112 -3.27 -3.31 7.07
C LEU A 112 -3.31 -1.80 7.30
N LEU A 113 -4.13 -1.09 6.53
CA LEU A 113 -4.24 0.36 6.65
C LEU A 113 -4.88 0.78 7.97
N ARG A 114 -5.84 0.01 8.47
CA ARG A 114 -6.41 0.24 9.81
C ARG A 114 -5.37 0.03 10.90
N ARG A 115 -4.55 -1.02 10.78
CA ARG A 115 -3.47 -1.29 11.72
C ARG A 115 -2.44 -0.17 11.73
N ALA A 116 -2.19 0.43 10.58
CA ALA A 116 -1.29 1.58 10.44
C ALA A 116 -1.95 2.91 10.80
N LYS A 117 -3.24 2.89 11.17
CA LYS A 117 -4.04 4.06 11.51
C LYS A 117 -4.23 5.04 10.36
N LEU A 118 -4.14 4.55 9.13
CA LEU A 118 -4.40 5.32 7.92
C LEU A 118 -5.84 5.23 7.46
N LEU A 119 -6.59 4.30 8.00
CA LEU A 119 -8.03 4.19 7.84
C LEU A 119 -8.67 4.09 9.23
N PRO A 120 -9.93 4.54 9.39
CA PRO A 120 -10.62 4.41 10.67
C PRO A 120 -10.76 2.96 11.08
N VAL A 121 -10.60 2.68 12.37
CA VAL A 121 -10.90 1.38 12.92
C VAL A 121 -12.42 1.22 12.95
N ASP A 122 -12.89 0.06 12.50
CA ASP A 122 -14.32 -0.24 12.53
C ASP A 122 -14.75 -0.48 13.99
N GLU A 123 -15.64 0.36 14.47
CA GLU A 123 -16.10 0.30 15.87
C GLU A 123 -17.30 -0.62 16.07
N SER A 124 -17.66 -1.37 15.06
CA SER A 124 -18.79 -2.29 15.15
C SER A 124 -18.50 -3.49 16.04
#